data_ff39c774ee2ee43b22cf82ccf87856ab
#
_entry.id   ff39c774ee2ee43b22cf82ccf87856ab
#
_cell.length_a   1.000
_cell.length_b   1.000
_cell.length_c   1.000
_cell.angle_alpha   90.00
_cell.angle_beta   90.00
_cell.angle_gamma   90.00
#
_symmetry.space_group_name_H-M   'P 1'
#
loop_
_entity.id
_entity.type
_entity.pdbx_description
1 polymer ?
#
loop_
_entity_poly.entity_id
_entity_poly.type
_entity_poly.pdbx_seq_one_letter_code
_entity_poly.pdbx_strand_id
1 'polypeptide(L)'
;MTVRVLLMTQWFDPEPTFKGIVFARELVRQGFEVEVITGFPNYPGGKIYPGYKIKLLQKEQIEGVSVTRVPLYPSHDKSNIGRVLNYLSFACSLMIYGLFSKKADVIYAYHPPLTVGIAASIVGFFRRVPVVSDIQDMWPDTLSSTGMISNKRVLTIVGKVCKWVYKRSTKIVVLSPGFRTLLVERGVPPEKIEVIYNWCAEDAIAQAPGEQRAVFKPDAKFRILFAGNMGLAQALDVVLDAAALLATAEPDIEFVFLGGGLEVNNLKQLAQKLDLHNVVFLPPVPMAEVGAYLNSADALLVHLKKDELFKITIPSKTQAYMAAGRPILMAVDGDAADLVSNSQSGVVAKSGDAQSIADAAIKLLTASADERQAMAVSGKAFYNANLSLSRGVERFGSIFKSLARQ
;
A
#
# COMPACT_ATOMS: atom_id res chain seq x y z
N MET A 1 -32.71 2.87 -3.91
CA MET A 1 -32.24 1.71 -4.70
C MET A 1 -30.88 1.30 -4.18
N THR A 2 -30.66 0.00 -3.98
CA THR A 2 -29.36 -0.54 -3.61
C THR A 2 -28.45 -0.51 -4.84
N VAL A 3 -27.29 0.12 -4.73
CA VAL A 3 -26.31 0.19 -5.82
C VAL A 3 -25.53 -1.11 -5.89
N ARG A 4 -25.50 -1.71 -7.07
CA ARG A 4 -24.74 -2.93 -7.33
C ARG A 4 -23.38 -2.64 -7.91
N VAL A 5 -22.32 -3.04 -7.21
CA VAL A 5 -20.92 -2.87 -7.59
C VAL A 5 -20.32 -4.19 -8.05
N LEU A 6 -19.77 -4.21 -9.25
CA LEU A 6 -18.97 -5.31 -9.76
C LEU A 6 -17.49 -5.00 -9.53
N LEU A 7 -16.91 -5.63 -8.50
CA LEU A 7 -15.50 -5.49 -8.16
C LEU A 7 -14.66 -6.45 -9.00
N MET A 8 -13.81 -5.94 -9.85
CA MET A 8 -12.89 -6.69 -10.70
C MET A 8 -11.46 -6.54 -10.19
N THR A 9 -10.85 -7.64 -9.77
CA THR A 9 -9.48 -7.68 -9.26
C THR A 9 -8.83 -9.01 -9.59
N GLN A 10 -7.53 -9.02 -9.83
CA GLN A 10 -6.81 -10.28 -10.02
C GLN A 10 -6.53 -10.98 -8.70
N TRP A 11 -6.22 -10.22 -7.66
CA TRP A 11 -5.84 -10.73 -6.35
C TRP A 11 -6.95 -10.43 -5.33
N PHE A 12 -7.40 -11.46 -4.67
CA PHE A 12 -8.42 -11.39 -3.63
C PHE A 12 -8.15 -12.45 -2.57
N ASP A 13 -8.70 -12.28 -1.38
CA ASP A 13 -8.49 -13.22 -0.28
C ASP A 13 -8.63 -14.70 -0.73
N PRO A 14 -7.74 -15.57 -0.25
CA PRO A 14 -6.75 -15.39 0.82
C PRO A 14 -5.40 -14.80 0.37
N GLU A 15 -5.27 -14.26 -0.82
CA GLU A 15 -4.06 -13.56 -1.28
C GLU A 15 -3.92 -12.20 -0.60
N PRO A 16 -2.67 -11.73 -0.33
CA PRO A 16 -2.47 -10.42 0.26
C PRO A 16 -2.92 -9.31 -0.71
N THR A 17 -3.87 -8.50 -0.26
CA THR A 17 -4.39 -7.37 -1.04
C THR A 17 -4.94 -6.27 -0.13
N PHE A 18 -4.84 -5.01 -0.55
CA PHE A 18 -5.43 -3.87 0.19
C PHE A 18 -6.94 -3.74 -0.01
N LYS A 19 -7.44 -4.15 -1.17
CA LYS A 19 -8.86 -4.03 -1.56
C LYS A 19 -9.52 -5.41 -1.64
N GLY A 20 -9.27 -6.24 -0.61
CA GLY A 20 -9.81 -7.58 -0.46
C GLY A 20 -11.16 -7.62 0.24
N ILE A 21 -11.37 -8.72 0.99
CA ILE A 21 -12.64 -8.99 1.66
C ILE A 21 -13.03 -7.88 2.64
N VAL A 22 -12.06 -7.28 3.34
CA VAL A 22 -12.32 -6.20 4.30
C VAL A 22 -12.97 -4.99 3.61
N PHE A 23 -12.49 -4.61 2.42
CA PHE A 23 -13.07 -3.55 1.60
C PHE A 23 -14.46 -3.91 1.09
N ALA A 24 -14.61 -5.10 0.53
CA ALA A 24 -15.87 -5.56 -0.04
C ALA A 24 -16.97 -5.71 1.03
N ARG A 25 -16.63 -6.25 2.20
CA ARG A 25 -17.52 -6.39 3.35
C ARG A 25 -17.98 -5.02 3.87
N GLU A 26 -17.09 -4.06 3.96
CA GLU A 26 -17.44 -2.72 4.43
C GLU A 26 -18.37 -1.99 3.44
N LEU A 27 -18.20 -2.19 2.13
CA LEU A 27 -19.17 -1.72 1.14
C LEU A 27 -20.55 -2.36 1.35
N VAL A 28 -20.62 -3.68 1.63
CA VAL A 28 -21.88 -4.36 1.94
C VAL A 28 -22.53 -3.77 3.21
N ARG A 29 -21.74 -3.48 4.25
CA ARG A 29 -22.23 -2.81 5.48
C ARG A 29 -22.81 -1.43 5.20
N GLN A 30 -22.27 -0.72 4.20
CA GLN A 30 -22.78 0.59 3.77
C GLN A 30 -23.98 0.49 2.80
N GLY A 31 -24.52 -0.71 2.58
CA GLY A 31 -25.74 -0.95 1.82
C GLY A 31 -25.55 -1.14 0.32
N PHE A 32 -24.34 -1.47 -0.14
CA PHE A 32 -24.09 -1.87 -1.52
C PHE A 32 -24.29 -3.38 -1.72
N GLU A 33 -24.74 -3.78 -2.91
CA GLU A 33 -24.67 -5.16 -3.37
C GLU A 33 -23.31 -5.35 -4.08
N VAL A 34 -22.43 -6.19 -3.54
CA VAL A 34 -21.09 -6.38 -4.08
C VAL A 34 -20.94 -7.78 -4.65
N GLU A 35 -20.55 -7.87 -5.91
CA GLU A 35 -20.06 -9.09 -6.55
C GLU A 35 -18.58 -8.91 -6.91
N VAL A 36 -17.73 -9.82 -6.45
CA VAL A 36 -16.31 -9.83 -6.77
C VAL A 36 -16.04 -10.84 -7.87
N ILE A 37 -15.31 -10.43 -8.92
CA ILE A 37 -14.72 -11.35 -9.90
C ILE A 37 -13.21 -11.31 -9.72
N THR A 38 -12.62 -12.48 -9.43
CA THR A 38 -11.21 -12.64 -9.16
C THR A 38 -10.63 -13.92 -9.73
N GLY A 39 -9.32 -14.07 -9.68
CA GLY A 39 -8.61 -15.29 -10.06
C GLY A 39 -8.64 -16.40 -8.99
N PHE A 40 -8.17 -17.59 -9.34
CA PHE A 40 -7.79 -18.58 -8.34
C PHE A 40 -6.51 -18.16 -7.64
N PRO A 41 -6.43 -18.25 -6.30
CA PRO A 41 -5.31 -17.68 -5.53
C PRO A 41 -4.00 -18.39 -5.87
N ASN A 42 -2.99 -17.59 -6.25
CA ASN A 42 -1.67 -18.07 -6.66
C ASN A 42 -0.53 -17.09 -6.31
N TYR A 43 -0.83 -15.86 -5.91
CA TYR A 43 0.14 -14.82 -5.56
C TYR A 43 0.52 -14.87 -4.06
N PRO A 44 1.80 -14.68 -3.65
CA PRO A 44 2.95 -14.34 -4.50
C PRO A 44 3.72 -15.53 -5.10
N GLY A 45 3.43 -16.75 -4.70
CA GLY A 45 4.24 -17.93 -5.01
C GLY A 45 4.04 -18.51 -6.43
N GLY A 46 3.05 -18.03 -7.20
CA GLY A 46 2.74 -18.54 -8.54
C GLY A 46 2.17 -19.97 -8.57
N LYS A 47 1.86 -20.53 -7.41
CA LYS A 47 1.24 -21.86 -7.26
C LYS A 47 -0.14 -21.70 -6.65
N ILE A 48 -1.09 -22.48 -7.14
CA ILE A 48 -2.44 -22.49 -6.58
C ILE A 48 -2.38 -22.87 -5.10
N TYR A 49 -3.09 -22.11 -4.26
CA TYR A 49 -3.14 -22.32 -2.82
C TYR A 49 -3.78 -23.66 -2.46
N PRO A 50 -3.36 -24.29 -1.34
CA PRO A 50 -4.02 -25.49 -0.82
C PRO A 50 -5.53 -25.30 -0.67
N GLY A 51 -6.31 -26.29 -1.05
CA GLY A 51 -7.78 -26.24 -1.04
C GLY A 51 -8.42 -25.67 -2.31
N TYR A 52 -7.66 -25.03 -3.21
CA TYR A 52 -8.17 -24.53 -4.49
C TYR A 52 -7.72 -25.43 -5.65
N LYS A 53 -8.58 -25.53 -6.64
CA LYS A 53 -8.29 -26.15 -7.97
C LYS A 53 -8.88 -25.27 -9.05
N ILE A 54 -8.16 -25.06 -10.14
CA ILE A 54 -8.65 -24.26 -11.27
C ILE A 54 -9.87 -24.97 -11.88
N LYS A 55 -10.97 -24.23 -11.96
CA LYS A 55 -12.24 -24.61 -12.60
C LYS A 55 -12.60 -23.52 -13.60
N LEU A 56 -13.50 -23.83 -14.53
CA LEU A 56 -14.04 -22.79 -15.44
C LEU A 56 -14.74 -21.67 -14.67
N LEU A 57 -15.39 -22.02 -13.56
CA LEU A 57 -16.06 -21.08 -12.67
C LEU A 57 -16.20 -21.68 -11.29
N GLN A 58 -15.91 -20.91 -10.25
CA GLN A 58 -16.22 -21.24 -8.87
C GLN A 58 -16.92 -20.04 -8.21
N LYS A 59 -18.09 -20.27 -7.66
CA LYS A 59 -18.81 -19.26 -6.86
C LYS A 59 -18.73 -19.65 -5.39
N GLU A 60 -18.48 -18.67 -4.55
CA GLU A 60 -18.39 -18.83 -3.09
C GLU A 60 -18.92 -17.58 -2.39
N GLN A 61 -19.27 -17.72 -1.14
CA GLN A 61 -19.64 -16.62 -0.25
C GLN A 61 -18.55 -16.49 0.81
N ILE A 62 -17.94 -15.32 0.90
CA ILE A 62 -16.93 -15.03 1.92
C ILE A 62 -17.43 -13.84 2.73
N GLU A 63 -17.71 -14.03 4.00
CA GLU A 63 -18.18 -12.98 4.93
C GLU A 63 -19.37 -12.17 4.38
N GLY A 64 -20.31 -12.82 3.68
CA GLY A 64 -21.48 -12.18 3.10
C GLY A 64 -21.25 -11.54 1.72
N VAL A 65 -20.04 -11.59 1.18
CA VAL A 65 -19.70 -11.10 -0.15
C VAL A 65 -19.74 -12.23 -1.17
N SER A 66 -20.40 -12.00 -2.31
CA SER A 66 -20.43 -12.95 -3.42
C SER A 66 -19.12 -12.88 -4.22
N VAL A 67 -18.37 -13.98 -4.25
CA VAL A 67 -17.09 -14.08 -4.94
C VAL A 67 -17.15 -15.09 -6.06
N THR A 68 -16.77 -14.70 -7.25
CA THR A 68 -16.67 -15.56 -8.43
C THR A 68 -15.23 -15.65 -8.87
N ARG A 69 -14.64 -16.86 -8.79
CA ARG A 69 -13.31 -17.13 -9.29
C ARG A 69 -13.34 -17.65 -10.71
N VAL A 70 -12.51 -17.03 -11.55
CA VAL A 70 -12.35 -17.40 -12.98
C VAL A 70 -10.95 -17.95 -13.24
N PRO A 71 -10.80 -18.81 -14.27
CA PRO A 71 -9.51 -19.46 -14.54
C PRO A 71 -8.43 -18.46 -14.95
N LEU A 72 -7.21 -18.81 -14.62
CA LEU A 72 -5.99 -18.14 -15.04
C LEU A 72 -4.85 -19.16 -15.19
N TYR A 73 -3.80 -18.79 -15.89
CA TYR A 73 -2.55 -19.52 -15.90
C TYR A 73 -1.74 -19.13 -14.65
N PRO A 74 -1.56 -20.03 -13.66
CA PRO A 74 -0.85 -19.68 -12.44
C PRO A 74 0.64 -19.58 -12.71
N SER A 75 1.22 -18.42 -12.48
CA SER A 75 2.67 -18.20 -12.56
C SER A 75 3.04 -16.92 -11.82
N HIS A 76 4.11 -16.99 -11.06
CA HIS A 76 4.79 -15.83 -10.48
C HIS A 76 6.29 -16.12 -10.36
N ASP A 77 6.78 -16.98 -11.25
CA ASP A 77 8.18 -17.34 -11.35
C ASP A 77 9.03 -16.14 -11.85
N LYS A 78 10.34 -16.34 -11.92
CA LYS A 78 11.27 -15.33 -12.45
C LYS A 78 11.10 -15.07 -13.96
N SER A 79 10.30 -15.88 -14.65
CA SER A 79 10.03 -15.75 -16.08
C SER A 79 9.06 -14.62 -16.37
N ASN A 80 9.48 -13.65 -17.17
CA ASN A 80 8.61 -12.58 -17.65
C ASN A 80 7.43 -13.12 -18.48
N ILE A 81 7.63 -14.20 -19.22
CA ILE A 81 6.60 -14.83 -20.07
C ILE A 81 5.48 -15.43 -19.21
N GLY A 82 5.85 -16.18 -18.16
CA GLY A 82 4.85 -16.77 -17.25
C GLY A 82 3.98 -15.71 -16.61
N ARG A 83 4.56 -14.60 -16.15
CA ARG A 83 3.80 -13.45 -15.58
C ARG A 83 2.87 -12.80 -16.60
N VAL A 84 3.32 -12.60 -17.84
CA VAL A 84 2.47 -12.05 -18.90
C VAL A 84 1.30 -12.98 -19.20
N LEU A 85 1.54 -14.30 -19.31
CA LEU A 85 0.48 -15.30 -19.52
C LEU A 85 -0.52 -15.32 -18.34
N ASN A 86 -0.03 -15.20 -17.10
CA ASN A 86 -0.89 -15.09 -15.93
C ASN A 86 -1.84 -13.89 -16.05
N TYR A 87 -1.32 -12.71 -16.34
CA TYR A 87 -2.13 -11.48 -16.46
C TYR A 87 -3.10 -11.51 -17.64
N LEU A 88 -2.67 -11.99 -18.81
CA LEU A 88 -3.51 -12.03 -20.01
C LEU A 88 -4.61 -13.09 -19.90
N SER A 89 -4.27 -14.30 -19.41
CA SER A 89 -5.29 -15.36 -19.24
C SER A 89 -6.36 -14.95 -18.25
N PHE A 90 -5.96 -14.33 -17.13
CA PHE A 90 -6.94 -13.78 -16.20
C PHE A 90 -7.81 -12.70 -16.83
N ALA A 91 -7.22 -11.73 -17.53
CA ALA A 91 -7.97 -10.66 -18.17
C ALA A 91 -8.99 -11.18 -19.20
N CYS A 92 -8.64 -12.20 -19.98
CA CYS A 92 -9.56 -12.85 -20.90
C CYS A 92 -10.74 -13.50 -20.17
N SER A 93 -10.47 -14.26 -19.11
CA SER A 93 -11.51 -14.90 -18.30
C SER A 93 -12.40 -13.87 -17.59
N LEU A 94 -11.79 -12.83 -17.03
CA LEU A 94 -12.47 -11.70 -16.40
C LEU A 94 -13.42 -10.99 -17.37
N MET A 95 -12.94 -10.72 -18.58
CA MET A 95 -13.73 -10.07 -19.63
C MET A 95 -14.92 -10.93 -20.05
N ILE A 96 -14.68 -12.21 -20.34
CA ILE A 96 -15.75 -13.14 -20.74
C ILE A 96 -16.81 -13.22 -19.65
N TYR A 97 -16.42 -13.53 -18.41
CA TYR A 97 -17.39 -13.63 -17.34
C TYR A 97 -18.08 -12.28 -17.05
N GLY A 98 -17.33 -11.18 -17.05
CA GLY A 98 -17.88 -9.85 -16.82
C GLY A 98 -18.95 -9.44 -17.84
N LEU A 99 -18.83 -9.86 -19.11
CA LEU A 99 -19.83 -9.61 -20.14
C LEU A 99 -21.15 -10.33 -19.87
N PHE A 100 -21.11 -11.52 -19.24
CA PHE A 100 -22.29 -12.37 -19.00
C PHE A 100 -22.74 -12.37 -17.53
N SER A 101 -22.03 -11.67 -16.62
CA SER A 101 -22.43 -11.53 -15.21
C SER A 101 -23.75 -10.77 -15.07
N LYS A 102 -24.36 -10.76 -13.90
CA LYS A 102 -25.53 -9.90 -13.65
C LYS A 102 -25.20 -8.43 -13.92
N LYS A 103 -26.18 -7.64 -14.35
CA LYS A 103 -25.97 -6.20 -14.62
C LYS A 103 -25.59 -5.49 -13.32
N ALA A 104 -24.48 -4.78 -13.34
CA ALA A 104 -24.05 -3.89 -12.27
C ALA A 104 -24.38 -2.43 -12.62
N ASP A 105 -24.45 -1.59 -11.61
CA ASP A 105 -24.62 -0.14 -11.78
C ASP A 105 -23.26 0.53 -11.95
N VAL A 106 -22.19 -0.05 -11.35
CA VAL A 106 -20.82 0.44 -11.44
C VAL A 106 -19.84 -0.74 -11.49
N ILE A 107 -18.81 -0.64 -12.33
CA ILE A 107 -17.66 -1.53 -12.31
C ILE A 107 -16.53 -0.82 -11.57
N TYR A 108 -15.98 -1.47 -10.54
CA TYR A 108 -14.77 -1.05 -9.87
C TYR A 108 -13.62 -1.96 -10.28
N ALA A 109 -12.57 -1.39 -10.86
CA ALA A 109 -11.38 -2.09 -11.34
C ALA A 109 -10.16 -1.75 -10.48
N TYR A 110 -9.66 -2.74 -9.74
CA TYR A 110 -8.48 -2.59 -8.91
C TYR A 110 -7.20 -2.88 -9.71
N HIS A 111 -6.37 -1.86 -9.87
CA HIS A 111 -5.10 -1.93 -10.59
C HIS A 111 -3.93 -1.80 -9.60
N PRO A 112 -2.92 -2.67 -9.61
CA PRO A 112 -2.45 -3.56 -10.66
C PRO A 112 -3.15 -4.92 -10.70
N PRO A 113 -3.01 -5.71 -11.80
CA PRO A 113 -2.30 -5.38 -13.04
C PRO A 113 -3.15 -4.58 -14.02
N LEU A 114 -2.48 -3.86 -14.95
CA LEU A 114 -3.12 -3.03 -15.98
C LEU A 114 -4.18 -3.79 -16.81
N THR A 115 -4.01 -5.09 -16.96
CA THR A 115 -4.90 -5.97 -17.71
C THR A 115 -6.31 -6.04 -17.12
N VAL A 116 -6.48 -5.82 -15.80
CA VAL A 116 -7.79 -5.67 -15.15
C VAL A 116 -8.49 -4.43 -15.66
N GLY A 117 -7.79 -3.30 -15.73
CA GLY A 117 -8.33 -2.04 -16.27
C GLY A 117 -8.75 -2.17 -17.73
N ILE A 118 -8.01 -2.95 -18.54
CA ILE A 118 -8.38 -3.24 -19.94
C ILE A 118 -9.69 -4.02 -19.97
N ALA A 119 -9.78 -5.14 -19.24
CA ALA A 119 -10.98 -5.98 -19.20
C ALA A 119 -12.20 -5.20 -18.70
N ALA A 120 -12.06 -4.45 -17.61
CA ALA A 120 -13.12 -3.62 -17.05
C ALA A 120 -13.59 -2.53 -18.05
N SER A 121 -12.66 -1.89 -18.77
CA SER A 121 -12.99 -0.88 -19.79
C SER A 121 -13.80 -1.49 -20.96
N ILE A 122 -13.45 -2.69 -21.40
CA ILE A 122 -14.17 -3.40 -22.47
C ILE A 122 -15.55 -3.80 -21.98
N VAL A 123 -15.66 -4.43 -20.81
CA VAL A 123 -16.95 -4.84 -20.21
C VAL A 123 -17.85 -3.63 -19.99
N GLY A 124 -17.31 -2.54 -19.42
CA GLY A 124 -18.05 -1.29 -19.19
C GLY A 124 -18.60 -0.70 -20.47
N PHE A 125 -17.80 -0.71 -21.55
CA PHE A 125 -18.22 -0.20 -22.85
C PHE A 125 -19.39 -1.01 -23.44
N PHE A 126 -19.26 -2.34 -23.52
CA PHE A 126 -20.30 -3.18 -24.12
C PHE A 126 -21.58 -3.25 -23.27
N ARG A 127 -21.44 -3.17 -21.95
CA ARG A 127 -22.59 -3.22 -21.02
C ARG A 127 -23.17 -1.87 -20.68
N ARG A 128 -22.54 -0.78 -21.14
CA ARG A 128 -22.89 0.61 -20.82
C ARG A 128 -22.94 0.83 -19.30
N VAL A 129 -21.90 0.39 -18.60
CA VAL A 129 -21.74 0.53 -17.16
C VAL A 129 -20.52 1.41 -16.90
N PRO A 130 -20.63 2.44 -16.05
CA PRO A 130 -19.51 3.31 -15.69
C PRO A 130 -18.41 2.51 -14.99
N VAL A 131 -17.14 2.87 -15.30
CA VAL A 131 -15.95 2.22 -14.76
C VAL A 131 -15.19 3.17 -13.84
N VAL A 132 -14.92 2.73 -12.63
CA VAL A 132 -14.02 3.37 -11.67
C VAL A 132 -12.72 2.57 -11.63
N SER A 133 -11.63 3.18 -12.08
CA SER A 133 -10.29 2.56 -12.05
C SER A 133 -9.53 3.06 -10.83
N ASP A 134 -9.13 2.15 -9.95
CA ASP A 134 -8.32 2.44 -8.76
C ASP A 134 -6.85 2.16 -9.08
N ILE A 135 -6.05 3.21 -9.23
CA ILE A 135 -4.66 3.15 -9.69
C ILE A 135 -3.74 3.15 -8.47
N GLN A 136 -3.16 1.99 -8.17
CA GLN A 136 -2.25 1.82 -7.03
C GLN A 136 -0.78 1.99 -7.42
N ASP A 137 -0.45 1.73 -8.69
CA ASP A 137 0.90 1.86 -9.24
C ASP A 137 0.89 2.75 -10.48
N MET A 138 1.81 3.68 -10.53
CA MET A 138 1.94 4.61 -11.66
C MET A 138 2.74 3.99 -12.80
N TRP A 139 2.07 3.13 -13.59
CA TRP A 139 2.67 2.58 -14.80
C TRP A 139 2.70 3.61 -15.94
N PRO A 140 3.76 3.64 -16.78
CA PRO A 140 4.91 2.73 -16.83
C PRO A 140 6.06 3.05 -15.85
N ASP A 141 5.99 4.14 -15.07
CA ASP A 141 7.09 4.65 -14.25
C ASP A 141 7.53 3.66 -13.18
N THR A 142 6.57 3.06 -12.47
CA THR A 142 6.86 2.01 -11.47
C THR A 142 7.63 0.83 -12.09
N LEU A 143 7.27 0.44 -13.32
CA LEU A 143 7.98 -0.66 -14.02
C LEU A 143 9.43 -0.31 -14.35
N SER A 144 9.68 0.96 -14.65
CA SER A 144 11.03 1.46 -14.95
C SER A 144 11.86 1.66 -13.68
N SER A 145 11.32 2.33 -12.66
CA SER A 145 12.04 2.66 -11.42
C SER A 145 12.37 1.44 -10.56
N THR A 146 11.54 0.40 -10.63
CA THR A 146 11.80 -0.90 -9.97
C THR A 146 12.70 -1.83 -10.79
N GLY A 147 13.07 -1.44 -12.01
CA GLY A 147 13.88 -2.27 -12.90
C GLY A 147 13.15 -3.49 -13.49
N MET A 148 11.83 -3.59 -13.32
CA MET A 148 11.03 -4.70 -13.85
C MET A 148 11.04 -4.74 -15.38
N ILE A 149 11.03 -3.57 -16.02
CA ILE A 149 11.10 -3.41 -17.47
C ILE A 149 12.04 -2.24 -17.79
N SER A 150 13.11 -2.52 -18.53
CA SER A 150 14.07 -1.52 -19.02
C SER A 150 13.89 -1.15 -20.50
N ASN A 151 13.14 -1.96 -21.24
CA ASN A 151 12.94 -1.75 -22.68
C ASN A 151 12.01 -0.56 -22.94
N LYS A 152 12.55 0.54 -23.47
CA LYS A 152 11.82 1.79 -23.76
C LYS A 152 10.62 1.60 -24.69
N ARG A 153 10.69 0.68 -25.68
CA ARG A 153 9.57 0.41 -26.60
C ARG A 153 8.39 -0.23 -25.84
N VAL A 154 8.68 -1.19 -24.96
CA VAL A 154 7.66 -1.83 -24.11
C VAL A 154 7.03 -0.81 -23.18
N LEU A 155 7.82 0.02 -22.50
CA LEU A 155 7.32 1.09 -21.64
C LEU A 155 6.42 2.09 -22.40
N THR A 156 6.78 2.43 -23.64
CA THR A 156 5.95 3.29 -24.50
C THR A 156 4.61 2.64 -24.84
N ILE A 157 4.60 1.34 -25.14
CA ILE A 157 3.35 0.59 -25.41
C ILE A 157 2.48 0.56 -24.16
N VAL A 158 3.06 0.21 -23.01
CA VAL A 158 2.35 0.23 -21.72
C VAL A 158 1.76 1.59 -21.43
N GLY A 159 2.50 2.68 -21.64
CA GLY A 159 2.01 4.04 -21.47
C GLY A 159 0.82 4.40 -22.39
N LYS A 160 0.84 3.93 -23.65
CA LYS A 160 -0.31 4.10 -24.56
C LYS A 160 -1.54 3.33 -24.08
N VAL A 161 -1.35 2.11 -23.57
CA VAL A 161 -2.44 1.31 -23.00
C VAL A 161 -2.99 1.95 -21.73
N CYS A 162 -2.15 2.46 -20.83
CA CYS A 162 -2.58 3.22 -19.65
C CYS A 162 -3.44 4.42 -20.06
N LYS A 163 -2.97 5.22 -21.05
CA LYS A 163 -3.75 6.35 -21.59
C LYS A 163 -5.11 5.92 -22.11
N TRP A 164 -5.18 4.79 -22.80
CA TRP A 164 -6.44 4.27 -23.31
C TRP A 164 -7.39 3.86 -22.17
N VAL A 165 -6.89 3.17 -21.12
CA VAL A 165 -7.68 2.80 -19.93
C VAL A 165 -8.19 4.07 -19.22
N TYR A 166 -7.32 5.07 -18.99
CA TYR A 166 -7.70 6.32 -18.34
C TYR A 166 -8.78 7.09 -19.13
N LYS A 167 -8.68 7.09 -20.46
CA LYS A 167 -9.71 7.70 -21.33
C LYS A 167 -11.06 7.00 -21.19
N ARG A 168 -11.06 5.67 -21.03
CA ARG A 168 -12.28 4.85 -20.92
C ARG A 168 -12.88 4.83 -19.51
N SER A 169 -12.09 5.12 -18.50
CA SER A 169 -12.57 5.21 -17.12
C SER A 169 -13.50 6.43 -16.96
N THR A 170 -14.61 6.22 -16.27
CA THR A 170 -15.54 7.30 -15.91
C THR A 170 -14.98 8.13 -14.76
N LYS A 171 -14.42 7.44 -13.75
CA LYS A 171 -13.65 8.03 -12.65
C LYS A 171 -12.35 7.24 -12.45
N ILE A 172 -11.34 7.91 -11.93
CA ILE A 172 -10.05 7.35 -11.59
C ILE A 172 -9.79 7.69 -10.12
N VAL A 173 -9.47 6.69 -9.32
CA VAL A 173 -9.02 6.89 -7.95
C VAL A 173 -7.52 6.69 -7.91
N VAL A 174 -6.82 7.56 -7.20
CA VAL A 174 -5.38 7.50 -6.95
C VAL A 174 -5.11 7.65 -5.47
N LEU A 175 -3.94 7.19 -5.03
CA LEU A 175 -3.60 7.07 -3.61
C LEU A 175 -2.86 8.28 -3.03
N SER A 176 -2.50 9.28 -3.87
CA SER A 176 -1.77 10.47 -3.43
C SER A 176 -2.06 11.69 -4.30
N PRO A 177 -1.85 12.93 -3.79
CA PRO A 177 -1.93 14.15 -4.57
C PRO A 177 -0.95 14.19 -5.74
N GLY A 178 0.26 13.68 -5.56
CA GLY A 178 1.27 13.64 -6.63
C GLY A 178 0.86 12.71 -7.77
N PHE A 179 0.20 11.57 -7.48
CA PHE A 179 -0.38 10.73 -8.54
C PHE A 179 -1.45 11.48 -9.34
N ARG A 180 -2.29 12.27 -8.64
CA ARG A 180 -3.29 13.13 -9.32
C ARG A 180 -2.60 14.14 -10.24
N THR A 181 -1.60 14.85 -9.74
CA THR A 181 -0.83 15.83 -10.52
C THR A 181 -0.21 15.20 -11.76
N LEU A 182 0.47 14.07 -11.59
CA LEU A 182 1.10 13.34 -12.70
C LEU A 182 0.08 12.87 -13.76
N LEU A 183 -1.10 12.42 -13.34
CA LEU A 183 -2.15 12.04 -14.31
C LEU A 183 -2.72 13.27 -15.06
N VAL A 184 -2.87 14.40 -14.40
CA VAL A 184 -3.30 15.67 -15.04
C VAL A 184 -2.26 16.12 -16.07
N GLU A 185 -0.97 16.07 -15.75
CA GLU A 185 0.12 16.36 -16.68
C GLU A 185 0.13 15.40 -17.89
N ARG A 186 -0.36 14.18 -17.72
CA ARG A 186 -0.53 13.20 -18.80
C ARG A 186 -1.81 13.39 -19.63
N GLY A 187 -2.57 14.44 -19.33
CA GLY A 187 -3.78 14.83 -20.05
C GLY A 187 -5.05 14.12 -19.59
N VAL A 188 -5.08 13.60 -18.36
CA VAL A 188 -6.32 13.11 -17.75
C VAL A 188 -7.07 14.30 -17.16
N PRO A 189 -8.37 14.51 -17.49
CA PRO A 189 -9.15 15.60 -16.93
C PRO A 189 -9.22 15.54 -15.40
N PRO A 190 -8.93 16.66 -14.69
CA PRO A 190 -8.84 16.67 -13.23
C PRO A 190 -10.14 16.30 -12.53
N GLU A 191 -11.29 16.54 -13.14
CA GLU A 191 -12.61 16.19 -12.64
C GLU A 191 -12.90 14.67 -12.65
N LYS A 192 -12.10 13.90 -13.40
CA LYS A 192 -12.17 12.43 -13.37
C LYS A 192 -11.41 11.84 -12.21
N ILE A 193 -10.47 12.58 -11.58
CA ILE A 193 -9.50 12.04 -10.66
C ILE A 193 -9.89 12.38 -9.22
N GLU A 194 -10.05 11.34 -8.39
CA GLU A 194 -10.27 11.45 -6.95
C GLU A 194 -9.05 10.90 -6.20
N VAL A 195 -8.63 11.60 -5.14
CA VAL A 195 -7.57 11.10 -4.26
C VAL A 195 -8.21 10.40 -3.09
N ILE A 196 -8.04 9.09 -2.98
CA ILE A 196 -8.47 8.29 -1.81
C ILE A 196 -7.25 7.53 -1.31
N TYR A 197 -6.77 7.89 -0.14
CA TYR A 197 -5.63 7.21 0.48
C TYR A 197 -5.96 5.76 0.81
N ASN A 198 -4.93 4.91 0.81
CA ASN A 198 -5.07 3.57 1.35
C ASN A 198 -5.14 3.64 2.90
N TRP A 199 -5.72 2.60 3.47
CA TRP A 199 -5.74 2.35 4.92
C TRP A 199 -4.72 1.28 5.29
N CYS A 200 -4.56 1.02 6.58
CA CYS A 200 -3.75 -0.09 7.09
C CYS A 200 -4.63 -1.26 7.56
N ALA A 201 -4.00 -2.34 7.99
CA ALA A 201 -4.68 -3.45 8.66
C ALA A 201 -5.01 -3.02 10.11
N GLU A 202 -6.11 -2.27 10.28
CA GLU A 202 -6.51 -1.64 11.54
C GLU A 202 -6.59 -2.64 12.69
N ASP A 203 -7.19 -3.81 12.44
CA ASP A 203 -7.34 -4.87 13.44
C ASP A 203 -5.98 -5.37 13.96
N ALA A 204 -4.97 -5.45 13.08
CA ALA A 204 -3.62 -5.88 13.47
C ALA A 204 -2.88 -4.85 14.33
N ILE A 205 -3.26 -3.56 14.20
CA ILE A 205 -2.64 -2.46 14.96
C ILE A 205 -3.40 -2.20 16.25
N ALA A 206 -4.73 -2.36 16.25
CA ALA A 206 -5.60 -2.13 17.40
C ALA A 206 -5.47 -3.20 18.50
N GLN A 207 -4.95 -4.38 18.18
CA GLN A 207 -4.78 -5.48 19.15
C GLN A 207 -3.62 -5.22 20.11
N ALA A 208 -3.85 -4.33 21.06
CA ALA A 208 -3.15 -4.35 22.35
C ALA A 208 -3.88 -3.56 23.46
N PRO A 209 -5.17 -3.79 23.73
CA PRO A 209 -5.73 -3.35 24.99
C PRO A 209 -5.51 -4.46 26.02
N GLY A 210 -4.56 -4.27 26.94
CA GLY A 210 -4.48 -5.04 28.16
C GLY A 210 -3.16 -5.78 28.46
N GLU A 211 -2.41 -6.21 27.48
CA GLU A 211 -1.04 -6.67 27.68
C GLU A 211 -0.10 -5.84 26.81
N GLN A 212 0.34 -4.69 27.32
CA GLN A 212 1.60 -4.10 26.87
C GLN A 212 2.71 -5.10 27.27
N ARG A 213 2.85 -6.14 26.48
CA ARG A 213 4.04 -6.99 26.56
C ARG A 213 5.16 -6.05 26.17
N ALA A 214 5.98 -5.66 27.15
CA ALA A 214 7.20 -4.92 26.88
C ALA A 214 8.04 -5.78 25.94
N VAL A 215 7.95 -5.52 24.63
CA VAL A 215 8.63 -6.30 23.59
C VAL A 215 10.13 -6.04 23.69
N PHE A 216 10.47 -4.84 24.17
CA PHE A 216 11.84 -4.43 24.42
C PHE A 216 12.17 -4.57 25.92
N LYS A 217 13.45 -4.82 26.22
CA LYS A 217 13.92 -4.81 27.59
C LYS A 217 13.68 -3.42 28.21
N PRO A 218 13.26 -3.34 29.47
CA PRO A 218 13.17 -2.07 30.17
C PRO A 218 14.59 -1.51 30.39
N ASP A 219 14.96 -0.57 29.56
CA ASP A 219 16.15 0.26 29.65
C ASP A 219 15.78 1.71 29.29
N ALA A 220 16.68 2.64 29.47
CA ALA A 220 16.44 4.07 29.23
C ALA A 220 16.57 4.47 27.76
N LYS A 221 16.66 3.52 26.81
CA LYS A 221 16.93 3.85 25.40
C LYS A 221 15.68 4.36 24.68
N PHE A 222 15.91 5.39 23.85
CA PHE A 222 14.92 5.94 22.92
C PHE A 222 14.94 5.14 21.61
N ARG A 223 13.86 4.39 21.36
CA ARG A 223 13.78 3.46 20.23
C ARG A 223 13.07 4.03 19.04
N ILE A 224 13.78 4.08 17.91
CA ILE A 224 13.25 4.43 16.60
C ILE A 224 13.10 3.15 15.78
N LEU A 225 11.85 2.73 15.56
CA LEU A 225 11.54 1.43 14.93
C LEU A 225 11.18 1.59 13.44
N PHE A 226 11.88 0.84 12.61
CA PHE A 226 11.45 0.54 11.24
C PHE A 226 10.84 -0.87 11.21
N ALA A 227 9.59 -1.01 10.73
CA ALA A 227 8.93 -2.31 10.61
C ALA A 227 8.53 -2.61 9.16
N GLY A 228 8.97 -3.77 8.63
CA GLY A 228 8.55 -4.30 7.33
C GLY A 228 9.68 -4.76 6.42
N ASN A 229 9.46 -4.70 5.09
CA ASN A 229 10.43 -5.16 4.11
C ASN A 229 11.67 -4.28 4.07
N MET A 230 12.86 -4.90 4.12
CA MET A 230 14.18 -4.29 3.99
C MET A 230 14.72 -4.62 2.59
N GLY A 231 14.30 -3.83 1.61
CA GLY A 231 14.71 -3.97 0.22
C GLY A 231 15.45 -2.73 -0.29
N LEU A 232 15.89 -2.76 -1.54
CA LEU A 232 16.66 -1.67 -2.18
C LEU A 232 15.92 -0.32 -2.19
N ALA A 233 14.60 -0.34 -2.29
CA ALA A 233 13.79 0.88 -2.31
C ALA A 233 13.79 1.61 -0.96
N GLN A 234 13.99 0.88 0.13
CA GLN A 234 14.03 1.45 1.48
C GLN A 234 15.35 2.13 1.81
N ALA A 235 16.45 1.81 1.10
CA ALA A 235 17.79 2.42 1.26
C ALA A 235 18.20 2.61 2.74
N LEU A 236 18.09 1.53 3.53
CA LEU A 236 18.31 1.58 4.99
C LEU A 236 19.80 1.68 5.37
N ASP A 237 20.70 1.53 4.41
CA ASP A 237 22.11 1.86 4.53
C ASP A 237 22.34 3.31 4.99
N VAL A 238 21.58 4.27 4.43
CA VAL A 238 21.62 5.68 4.85
C VAL A 238 21.18 5.85 6.31
N VAL A 239 20.23 5.01 6.77
CA VAL A 239 19.81 5.03 8.19
C VAL A 239 20.90 4.47 9.09
N LEU A 240 21.68 3.48 8.63
CA LEU A 240 22.86 2.99 9.36
C LEU A 240 23.97 4.06 9.44
N ASP A 241 24.16 4.85 8.37
CA ASP A 241 25.08 6.00 8.41
C ASP A 241 24.60 7.04 9.43
N ALA A 242 23.29 7.32 9.52
CA ALA A 242 22.75 8.19 10.58
C ALA A 242 22.96 7.60 11.98
N ALA A 243 22.78 6.29 12.14
CA ALA A 243 23.06 5.60 13.41
C ALA A 243 24.54 5.72 13.82
N ALA A 244 25.46 5.67 12.85
CA ALA A 244 26.89 5.87 13.09
C ALA A 244 27.21 7.28 13.60
N LEU A 245 26.57 8.31 13.06
CA LEU A 245 26.71 9.70 13.55
C LEU A 245 26.24 9.85 15.02
N LEU A 246 25.23 9.07 15.41
CA LEU A 246 24.62 9.14 16.74
C LEU A 246 25.28 8.20 17.76
N ALA A 247 26.01 7.19 17.34
CA ALA A 247 26.52 6.13 18.23
C ALA A 247 27.33 6.66 19.43
N THR A 248 28.09 7.76 19.24
CA THR A 248 28.87 8.40 20.30
C THR A 248 28.22 9.67 20.84
N ALA A 249 27.52 10.42 19.96
CA ALA A 249 26.92 11.70 20.33
C ALA A 249 25.66 11.55 21.18
N GLU A 250 24.82 10.55 20.85
CA GLU A 250 23.53 10.28 21.49
C GLU A 250 23.35 8.76 21.71
N PRO A 251 24.10 8.15 22.66
CA PRO A 251 24.15 6.70 22.86
C PRO A 251 22.80 6.12 23.33
N ASP A 252 21.86 6.95 23.76
CA ASP A 252 20.52 6.54 24.17
C ASP A 252 19.59 6.31 22.99
N ILE A 253 19.93 6.74 21.76
CA ILE A 253 19.15 6.45 20.56
C ILE A 253 19.48 5.06 20.04
N GLU A 254 18.46 4.20 19.92
CA GLU A 254 18.57 2.86 19.34
C GLU A 254 17.66 2.74 18.11
N PHE A 255 18.26 2.36 16.96
CA PHE A 255 17.49 2.03 15.76
C PHE A 255 17.15 0.55 15.75
N VAL A 256 15.86 0.22 15.65
CA VAL A 256 15.38 -1.15 15.60
C VAL A 256 14.81 -1.45 14.22
N PHE A 257 15.29 -2.49 13.56
CA PHE A 257 14.81 -2.96 12.25
C PHE A 257 14.08 -4.28 12.43
N LEU A 258 12.74 -4.24 12.35
CA LEU A 258 11.86 -5.41 12.46
C LEU A 258 11.42 -5.86 11.07
N GLY A 259 11.74 -7.07 10.67
CA GLY A 259 11.25 -7.64 9.43
C GLY A 259 12.26 -8.45 8.65
N GLY A 260 12.00 -8.58 7.34
CA GLY A 260 12.84 -9.33 6.42
C GLY A 260 13.04 -8.57 5.11
N GLY A 261 13.76 -9.17 4.17
CA GLY A 261 13.98 -8.59 2.86
C GLY A 261 15.34 -8.96 2.27
N LEU A 262 15.55 -8.59 1.02
CA LEU A 262 16.76 -8.94 0.27
C LEU A 262 18.03 -8.28 0.84
N GLU A 263 17.89 -7.11 1.47
CA GLU A 263 19.02 -6.33 1.99
C GLU A 263 19.41 -6.64 3.44
N VAL A 264 18.67 -7.50 4.15
CA VAL A 264 18.92 -7.79 5.58
C VAL A 264 20.36 -8.20 5.87
N ASN A 265 20.91 -9.10 5.05
CA ASN A 265 22.29 -9.58 5.27
C ASN A 265 23.33 -8.48 4.98
N ASN A 266 23.11 -7.70 3.92
CA ASN A 266 23.98 -6.57 3.57
C ASN A 266 23.96 -5.49 4.67
N LEU A 267 22.78 -5.17 5.19
CA LEU A 267 22.60 -4.20 6.28
C LEU A 267 23.28 -4.68 7.59
N LYS A 268 23.15 -5.97 7.95
CA LYS A 268 23.85 -6.53 9.11
C LYS A 268 25.35 -6.48 8.96
N GLN A 269 25.89 -6.81 7.80
CA GLN A 269 27.33 -6.71 7.51
C GLN A 269 27.82 -5.25 7.58
N LEU A 270 27.04 -4.31 7.06
CA LEU A 270 27.37 -2.89 7.13
C LEU A 270 27.35 -2.39 8.58
N ALA A 271 26.35 -2.73 9.37
CA ALA A 271 26.28 -2.38 10.78
C ALA A 271 27.48 -2.93 11.58
N GLN A 272 27.88 -4.18 11.31
CA GLN A 272 29.07 -4.79 11.90
C GLN A 272 30.37 -4.08 11.46
N LYS A 273 30.50 -3.74 10.17
CA LYS A 273 31.67 -3.01 9.65
C LYS A 273 31.80 -1.61 10.25
N LEU A 274 30.68 -0.95 10.53
CA LEU A 274 30.63 0.37 11.17
C LEU A 274 30.66 0.29 12.71
N ASP A 275 30.75 -0.90 13.29
CA ASP A 275 30.79 -1.15 14.75
C ASP A 275 29.60 -0.52 15.50
N LEU A 276 28.41 -0.65 14.96
CA LEU A 276 27.19 -0.02 15.50
C LEU A 276 26.61 -0.82 16.67
N HIS A 277 26.68 -0.26 17.87
CA HIS A 277 26.10 -0.85 19.08
C HIS A 277 24.67 -0.32 19.37
N ASN A 278 24.23 0.69 18.62
CA ASN A 278 22.92 1.33 18.71
C ASN A 278 21.96 0.88 17.61
N VAL A 279 22.19 -0.31 17.02
CA VAL A 279 21.36 -0.89 15.95
C VAL A 279 20.97 -2.32 16.30
N VAL A 280 19.68 -2.63 16.22
CA VAL A 280 19.12 -3.95 16.50
C VAL A 280 18.33 -4.46 15.30
N PHE A 281 18.57 -5.71 14.87
CA PHE A 281 17.80 -6.39 13.84
C PHE A 281 16.94 -7.48 14.45
N LEU A 282 15.62 -7.40 14.27
CA LEU A 282 14.64 -8.39 14.71
C LEU A 282 14.08 -9.15 13.49
N PRO A 283 13.81 -10.45 13.64
CA PRO A 283 13.21 -11.25 12.57
C PRO A 283 11.78 -10.77 12.25
N PRO A 284 11.24 -11.15 11.07
CA PRO A 284 9.84 -10.86 10.77
C PRO A 284 8.91 -11.59 11.76
N VAL A 285 7.84 -10.90 12.13
CA VAL A 285 6.79 -11.42 13.00
C VAL A 285 5.46 -11.50 12.24
N PRO A 286 4.50 -12.33 12.69
CA PRO A 286 3.15 -12.33 12.15
C PRO A 286 2.51 -10.95 12.21
N MET A 287 1.66 -10.62 11.22
CA MET A 287 1.00 -9.32 11.16
C MET A 287 0.23 -8.98 12.45
N ALA A 288 -0.38 -9.96 13.08
CA ALA A 288 -1.11 -9.78 14.35
C ALA A 288 -0.22 -9.33 15.52
N GLU A 289 1.09 -9.54 15.45
CA GLU A 289 2.04 -9.16 16.50
C GLU A 289 2.71 -7.80 16.24
N VAL A 290 2.65 -7.31 15.01
CA VAL A 290 3.33 -6.05 14.60
C VAL A 290 2.88 -4.88 15.46
N GLY A 291 1.58 -4.79 15.80
CA GLY A 291 1.03 -3.72 16.63
C GLY A 291 1.73 -3.58 17.98
N ALA A 292 2.12 -4.70 18.62
CA ALA A 292 2.83 -4.67 19.90
C ALA A 292 4.21 -3.98 19.78
N TYR A 293 4.94 -4.25 18.69
CA TYR A 293 6.23 -3.61 18.42
C TYR A 293 6.07 -2.12 18.13
N LEU A 294 5.10 -1.76 17.26
CA LEU A 294 4.83 -0.36 16.95
C LEU A 294 4.48 0.44 18.21
N ASN A 295 3.65 -0.13 19.08
CA ASN A 295 3.22 0.51 20.33
C ASN A 295 4.32 0.57 21.40
N SER A 296 5.37 -0.24 21.30
CA SER A 296 6.49 -0.27 22.26
C SER A 296 7.64 0.66 21.86
N ALA A 297 7.64 1.22 20.66
CA ALA A 297 8.65 2.16 20.18
C ALA A 297 8.32 3.60 20.61
N ASP A 298 9.37 4.44 20.74
CA ASP A 298 9.22 5.88 21.02
C ASP A 298 8.91 6.67 19.76
N ALA A 299 9.46 6.24 18.62
CA ALA A 299 9.17 6.81 17.31
C ALA A 299 9.24 5.72 16.22
N LEU A 300 8.59 5.98 15.08
CA LEU A 300 8.49 5.04 13.96
C LEU A 300 9.13 5.65 12.71
N LEU A 301 10.05 4.92 12.07
CA LEU A 301 10.83 5.38 10.93
C LEU A 301 10.21 4.95 9.60
N VAL A 302 10.03 5.93 8.72
CA VAL A 302 9.74 5.69 7.30
C VAL A 302 10.90 6.24 6.47
N HIS A 303 11.54 5.39 5.67
CA HIS A 303 12.59 5.79 4.74
C HIS A 303 12.38 5.14 3.37
N LEU A 304 12.61 5.92 2.32
CA LEU A 304 12.77 5.47 0.94
C LEU A 304 13.96 6.18 0.31
N LYS A 305 14.58 5.54 -0.68
CA LYS A 305 15.65 6.17 -1.47
C LYS A 305 15.13 7.43 -2.17
N LYS A 306 16.03 8.36 -2.45
CA LYS A 306 15.72 9.57 -3.23
C LYS A 306 15.39 9.19 -4.68
N ASP A 307 14.13 9.40 -5.09
CA ASP A 307 13.62 9.09 -6.43
C ASP A 307 12.36 9.92 -6.70
N GLU A 308 12.19 10.41 -7.94
CA GLU A 308 11.04 11.25 -8.29
C GLU A 308 9.70 10.54 -8.13
N LEU A 309 9.64 9.22 -8.39
CA LEU A 309 8.43 8.44 -8.15
C LEU A 309 8.11 8.32 -6.66
N PHE A 310 9.11 8.23 -5.81
CA PHE A 310 8.88 8.11 -4.37
C PHE A 310 8.46 9.42 -3.73
N LYS A 311 8.74 10.58 -4.34
CA LYS A 311 8.19 11.87 -3.89
C LYS A 311 6.65 11.93 -3.98
N ILE A 312 6.07 11.22 -4.93
CA ILE A 312 4.61 11.18 -5.13
C ILE A 312 3.97 9.92 -4.54
N THR A 313 4.76 9.07 -3.86
CA THR A 313 4.30 7.82 -3.26
C THR A 313 4.20 7.96 -1.74
N ILE A 314 3.08 7.54 -1.17
CA ILE A 314 2.92 7.44 0.28
C ILE A 314 3.13 5.97 0.68
N PRO A 315 4.24 5.65 1.38
CA PRO A 315 4.50 4.29 1.83
C PRO A 315 3.40 3.80 2.78
N SER A 316 2.94 2.58 2.62
CA SER A 316 1.88 1.98 3.46
C SER A 316 2.18 1.95 4.97
N LYS A 317 3.46 2.04 5.34
CA LYS A 317 3.89 2.20 6.75
C LYS A 317 3.38 3.49 7.37
N THR A 318 3.27 4.57 6.58
CA THR A 318 2.82 5.87 7.07
C THR A 318 1.43 5.77 7.70
N GLN A 319 0.50 5.10 7.01
CA GLN A 319 -0.85 4.89 7.52
C GLN A 319 -0.84 4.02 8.80
N ALA A 320 -0.07 2.93 8.80
CA ALA A 320 0.04 2.04 9.94
C ALA A 320 0.63 2.75 11.17
N TYR A 321 1.62 3.61 10.97
CA TYR A 321 2.29 4.35 12.04
C TYR A 321 1.42 5.47 12.62
N MET A 322 0.67 6.17 11.77
CA MET A 322 -0.36 7.11 12.23
C MET A 322 -1.45 6.40 13.04
N ALA A 323 -1.93 5.24 12.57
CA ALA A 323 -2.94 4.45 13.27
C ALA A 323 -2.43 3.93 14.63
N ALA A 324 -1.15 3.54 14.72
CA ALA A 324 -0.52 3.15 15.97
C ALA A 324 -0.42 4.31 16.98
N GLY A 325 -0.49 5.56 16.52
CA GLY A 325 -0.41 6.74 17.38
C GLY A 325 0.97 6.87 18.03
N ARG A 326 2.02 6.86 17.23
CA ARG A 326 3.39 7.12 17.64
C ARG A 326 3.99 8.22 16.77
N PRO A 327 4.91 9.04 17.30
CA PRO A 327 5.63 10.03 16.50
C PRO A 327 6.33 9.39 15.31
N ILE A 328 6.31 10.04 14.16
CA ILE A 328 6.92 9.52 12.93
C ILE A 328 8.20 10.28 12.60
N LEU A 329 9.31 9.58 12.39
CA LEU A 329 10.48 10.08 11.69
C LEU A 329 10.30 9.79 10.21
N MET A 330 9.93 10.81 9.44
CA MET A 330 9.64 10.67 8.01
C MET A 330 10.86 11.11 7.20
N ALA A 331 11.60 10.17 6.65
CA ALA A 331 12.74 10.42 5.77
C ALA A 331 12.39 10.02 4.31
N VAL A 332 11.33 10.63 3.81
CA VAL A 332 10.85 10.53 2.43
C VAL A 332 10.40 11.91 2.00
N ASP A 333 10.81 12.37 0.82
CA ASP A 333 10.42 13.68 0.28
C ASP A 333 8.99 13.65 -0.30
N GLY A 334 8.37 14.85 -0.49
CA GLY A 334 7.10 15.04 -1.19
C GLY A 334 5.86 14.60 -0.41
N ASP A 335 4.89 13.93 -1.05
CA ASP A 335 3.55 13.66 -0.50
C ASP A 335 3.56 13.02 0.89
N ALA A 336 4.52 12.13 1.17
CA ALA A 336 4.65 11.50 2.48
C ALA A 336 5.15 12.47 3.56
N ALA A 337 6.11 13.32 3.22
CA ALA A 337 6.61 14.38 4.10
C ALA A 337 5.51 15.42 4.39
N ASP A 338 4.80 15.83 3.35
CA ASP A 338 3.69 16.78 3.45
C ASP A 338 2.56 16.21 4.35
N LEU A 339 2.27 14.91 4.22
CA LEU A 339 1.27 14.25 5.03
C LEU A 339 1.63 14.30 6.54
N VAL A 340 2.89 13.99 6.89
CA VAL A 340 3.37 14.03 8.27
C VAL A 340 3.45 15.46 8.81
N SER A 341 3.92 16.41 8.00
CA SER A 341 4.01 17.82 8.38
C SER A 341 2.63 18.43 8.61
N ASN A 342 1.70 18.25 7.67
CA ASN A 342 0.35 18.80 7.74
C ASN A 342 -0.49 18.19 8.87
N SER A 343 -0.27 16.91 9.18
CA SER A 343 -0.92 16.24 10.30
C SER A 343 -0.22 16.48 11.64
N GLN A 344 0.93 17.16 11.66
CA GLN A 344 1.76 17.36 12.86
C GLN A 344 2.07 16.04 13.60
N SER A 345 2.22 14.94 12.85
CA SER A 345 2.35 13.59 13.42
C SER A 345 3.81 13.16 13.65
N GLY A 346 4.77 14.04 13.43
CA GLY A 346 6.19 13.69 13.59
C GLY A 346 7.15 14.74 13.05
N VAL A 347 8.38 14.29 12.78
CA VAL A 347 9.48 15.10 12.27
C VAL A 347 9.88 14.61 10.89
N VAL A 348 10.11 15.54 9.97
CA VAL A 348 10.55 15.23 8.60
C VAL A 348 12.06 15.41 8.48
N ALA A 349 12.72 14.46 7.83
CA ALA A 349 14.11 14.49 7.40
C ALA A 349 14.19 14.37 5.88
N LYS A 350 15.29 14.83 5.28
CA LYS A 350 15.52 14.69 3.84
C LYS A 350 15.83 13.23 3.48
N SER A 351 15.21 12.74 2.43
CA SER A 351 15.48 11.41 1.88
C SER A 351 16.95 11.30 1.44
N GLY A 352 17.62 10.20 1.84
CA GLY A 352 19.00 9.93 1.47
C GLY A 352 20.04 10.82 2.13
N ASP A 353 19.71 11.50 3.24
CA ASP A 353 20.60 12.40 3.97
C ASP A 353 20.73 11.92 5.43
N ALA A 354 21.85 11.24 5.73
CA ALA A 354 22.13 10.67 7.04
C ALA A 354 22.15 11.73 8.16
N GLN A 355 22.74 12.91 7.90
CA GLN A 355 22.79 13.99 8.88
C GLN A 355 21.37 14.51 9.19
N SER A 356 20.54 14.70 8.16
CA SER A 356 19.16 15.14 8.36
C SER A 356 18.32 14.12 9.15
N ILE A 357 18.58 12.80 8.96
CA ILE A 357 17.94 11.74 9.74
C ILE A 357 18.41 11.77 11.20
N ALA A 358 19.72 11.95 11.42
CA ALA A 358 20.30 12.08 12.76
C ALA A 358 19.72 13.30 13.50
N ASP A 359 19.67 14.46 12.86
CA ASP A 359 19.10 15.69 13.44
C ASP A 359 17.62 15.50 13.80
N ALA A 360 16.85 14.82 12.95
CA ALA A 360 15.44 14.51 13.22
C ALA A 360 15.27 13.53 14.40
N ALA A 361 16.18 12.55 14.53
CA ALA A 361 16.20 11.62 15.66
C ALA A 361 16.49 12.36 16.99
N ILE A 362 17.48 13.27 17.00
CA ILE A 362 17.79 14.12 18.18
C ILE A 362 16.59 14.99 18.53
N LYS A 363 15.92 15.59 17.54
CA LYS A 363 14.72 16.41 17.78
C LYS A 363 13.61 15.61 18.45
N LEU A 364 13.43 14.35 18.08
CA LEU A 364 12.45 13.47 18.72
C LEU A 364 12.87 13.04 20.12
N LEU A 365 14.17 12.77 20.35
CA LEU A 365 14.72 12.44 21.66
C LEU A 365 14.53 13.61 22.65
N THR A 366 14.89 14.83 22.22
CA THR A 366 14.88 16.05 23.05
C THR A 366 13.49 16.66 23.23
N ALA A 367 12.52 16.27 22.40
CA ALA A 367 11.12 16.65 22.58
C ALA A 367 10.61 16.15 23.94
N SER A 368 9.81 16.94 24.63
CA SER A 368 9.16 16.52 25.85
C SER A 368 8.17 15.36 25.64
N ALA A 369 7.83 14.66 26.70
CA ALA A 369 6.81 13.60 26.64
C ALA A 369 5.46 14.13 26.10
N ASP A 370 5.09 15.35 26.50
CA ASP A 370 3.84 15.99 26.05
C ASP A 370 3.87 16.34 24.56
N GLU A 371 5.01 16.83 24.04
CA GLU A 371 5.16 17.11 22.61
C GLU A 371 5.10 15.82 21.78
N ARG A 372 5.78 14.75 22.20
CA ARG A 372 5.68 13.45 21.54
C ARG A 372 4.27 12.89 21.58
N GLN A 373 3.59 13.02 22.71
CA GLN A 373 2.19 12.60 22.85
C GLN A 373 1.25 13.43 21.96
N ALA A 374 1.50 14.71 21.82
CA ALA A 374 0.75 15.58 20.90
C ALA A 374 0.90 15.13 19.44
N MET A 375 2.11 14.82 18.99
CA MET A 375 2.37 14.25 17.66
C MET A 375 1.61 12.92 17.44
N ALA A 376 1.66 12.03 18.42
CA ALA A 376 0.99 10.74 18.40
C ALA A 376 -0.54 10.88 18.29
N VAL A 377 -1.13 11.73 19.11
CA VAL A 377 -2.58 12.01 19.10
C VAL A 377 -3.02 12.66 17.79
N SER A 378 -2.26 13.65 17.30
CA SER A 378 -2.54 14.34 16.05
C SER A 378 -2.48 13.38 14.85
N GLY A 379 -1.45 12.53 14.78
CA GLY A 379 -1.33 11.51 13.74
C GLY A 379 -2.49 10.53 13.73
N LYS A 380 -2.87 10.01 14.90
CA LYS A 380 -4.01 9.09 15.03
C LYS A 380 -5.35 9.74 14.70
N ALA A 381 -5.55 10.99 15.11
CA ALA A 381 -6.76 11.75 14.78
C ALA A 381 -6.85 11.99 13.26
N PHE A 382 -5.73 12.37 12.63
CA PHE A 382 -5.67 12.54 11.17
C PHE A 382 -5.96 11.23 10.43
N TYR A 383 -5.37 10.11 10.87
CA TYR A 383 -5.65 8.79 10.32
C TYR A 383 -7.14 8.46 10.35
N ASN A 384 -7.76 8.58 11.50
CA ASN A 384 -9.17 8.27 11.68
C ASN A 384 -10.09 9.14 10.82
N ALA A 385 -9.74 10.42 10.65
CA ALA A 385 -10.53 11.37 9.88
C ALA A 385 -10.36 11.24 8.36
N ASN A 386 -9.19 10.78 7.88
CA ASN A 386 -8.82 10.89 6.46
C ASN A 386 -8.37 9.58 5.81
N LEU A 387 -7.76 8.65 6.57
CA LEU A 387 -7.05 7.49 6.04
C LEU A 387 -7.66 6.15 6.45
N SER A 388 -8.63 6.14 7.38
CA SER A 388 -9.23 4.90 7.88
C SER A 388 -10.01 4.16 6.79
N LEU A 389 -10.14 2.85 6.95
CA LEU A 389 -10.96 1.98 6.08
C LEU A 389 -12.37 2.57 5.90
N SER A 390 -13.02 2.94 7.00
CA SER A 390 -14.38 3.48 6.99
C SER A 390 -14.48 4.74 6.12
N ARG A 391 -13.53 5.67 6.25
CA ARG A 391 -13.47 6.90 5.45
C ARG A 391 -13.18 6.63 3.98
N GLY A 392 -12.22 5.74 3.71
CA GLY A 392 -11.92 5.33 2.35
C GLY A 392 -13.15 4.73 1.66
N VAL A 393 -13.83 3.79 2.32
CA VAL A 393 -15.03 3.13 1.77
C VAL A 393 -16.20 4.11 1.61
N GLU A 394 -16.40 5.04 2.54
CA GLU A 394 -17.42 6.11 2.42
C GLU A 394 -17.19 6.96 1.15
N ARG A 395 -15.94 7.32 0.86
CA ARG A 395 -15.59 8.09 -0.35
C ARG A 395 -15.80 7.28 -1.63
N PHE A 396 -15.39 6.00 -1.66
CA PHE A 396 -15.71 5.10 -2.77
C PHE A 396 -17.23 4.96 -2.95
N GLY A 397 -17.97 4.76 -1.86
CA GLY A 397 -19.41 4.67 -1.87
C GLY A 397 -20.10 5.91 -2.44
N SER A 398 -19.57 7.10 -2.13
CA SER A 398 -20.07 8.36 -2.69
C SER A 398 -19.86 8.44 -4.20
N ILE A 399 -18.68 8.00 -4.71
CA ILE A 399 -18.43 7.90 -6.15
C ILE A 399 -19.41 6.92 -6.79
N PHE A 400 -19.58 5.71 -6.23
CA PHE A 400 -20.46 4.70 -6.80
C PHE A 400 -21.92 5.16 -6.86
N LYS A 401 -22.43 5.80 -5.79
CA LYS A 401 -23.78 6.37 -5.74
C LYS A 401 -23.98 7.48 -6.78
N SER A 402 -22.95 8.32 -7.00
CA SER A 402 -23.03 9.41 -7.99
C SER A 402 -23.12 8.88 -9.43
N LEU A 403 -22.41 7.79 -9.73
CA LEU A 403 -22.38 7.17 -11.05
C LEU A 403 -23.62 6.30 -11.35
N ALA A 404 -24.18 5.65 -10.33
CA ALA A 404 -25.40 4.82 -10.49
C ALA A 404 -26.68 5.64 -10.75
N ARG A 405 -26.66 6.94 -10.50
CA ARG A 405 -27.79 7.88 -10.74
C ARG A 405 -27.80 8.49 -12.13
N GLN A 406 -26.73 8.30 -12.91
CA GLN A 406 -26.58 8.76 -14.29
C GLN A 406 -27.06 7.68 -15.28
#